data_f4938d215ca0257d1cb05f015b69a840
#
_entry.id   f4938d215ca0257d1cb05f015b69a840
#
_cell.length_a   1.000
_cell.length_b   1.000
_cell.length_c   1.000
_cell.angle_alpha   90.00
_cell.angle_beta   90.00
_cell.angle_gamma   90.00
#
_symmetry.space_group_name_H-M   'P 1'
#
loop_
_entity.id
_entity.type
_entity.pdbx_description
1 polymer ?
#
loop_
_entity_poly.entity_id
_entity_poly.type
_entity_poly.pdbx_seq_one_letter_code
_entity_poly.pdbx_strand_id
1 'polypeptide(L)'
;MILYQVHHMWYETAMIQECWDSVLAALKASPNTDVKIEICLNKQTYVEKPNEGSKVDDFFSKHLDHSLFKDPRTSITIKTDKDPFYNIADWRREVYDVKAKYTVWGETDTILPRDFFAILDLVQIDQLHVLTFAGRPMWDNSWDVVTHERLQGYSKPCQCDVHKEDCIELLEEPFKYKDYITQAELDKFNDESGDVKIEQVPWKIDGSTVCISGGLETPFIAPGMHFVREDTCFEYYIRKKKIPQVCVTSRLKGHNY
;
A
#
# COMPACT_ATOMS: atom_id res chain seq x y z
N MET A 1 -4.93 16.58 -8.37
CA MET A 1 -4.89 15.96 -7.03
C MET A 1 -4.47 14.50 -7.13
N ILE A 2 -3.60 14.01 -6.25
CA ILE A 2 -3.32 12.59 -6.01
C ILE A 2 -4.06 12.20 -4.74
N LEU A 3 -4.84 11.14 -4.79
CA LEU A 3 -5.57 10.59 -3.65
C LEU A 3 -4.85 9.31 -3.18
N TYR A 4 -4.18 9.37 -2.05
CA TYR A 4 -3.59 8.20 -1.40
C TYR A 4 -4.54 7.67 -0.33
N GLN A 5 -4.85 6.41 -0.37
CA GLN A 5 -5.69 5.74 0.60
C GLN A 5 -5.01 4.52 1.20
N VAL A 6 -5.19 4.31 2.50
CA VAL A 6 -4.71 3.13 3.20
C VAL A 6 -5.74 2.68 4.24
N HIS A 7 -5.90 1.37 4.35
CA HIS A 7 -6.79 0.74 5.32
C HIS A 7 -5.96 -0.11 6.27
N HIS A 8 -5.99 0.25 7.55
CA HIS A 8 -5.27 -0.46 8.60
C HIS A 8 -6.21 -1.36 9.36
N MET A 9 -5.89 -2.63 9.41
CA MET A 9 -6.58 -3.60 10.26
C MET A 9 -5.94 -3.61 11.65
N TRP A 10 -6.74 -3.99 12.65
CA TRP A 10 -6.28 -4.02 14.04
C TRP A 10 -5.06 -4.92 14.28
N TYR A 11 -4.86 -5.98 13.51
CA TYR A 11 -3.74 -6.89 13.62
C TYR A 11 -2.43 -6.37 12.98
N GLU A 12 -2.50 -5.29 12.21
CA GLU A 12 -1.35 -4.70 11.50
C GLU A 12 -0.64 -3.61 12.32
N THR A 13 -0.99 -3.47 13.61
CA THR A 13 -0.52 -2.37 14.47
C THR A 13 1.00 -2.23 14.53
N ALA A 14 1.74 -3.32 14.36
CA ALA A 14 3.20 -3.30 14.40
C ALA A 14 3.84 -2.59 13.19
N MET A 15 3.16 -2.53 12.05
CA MET A 15 3.68 -1.96 10.79
C MET A 15 3.19 -0.52 10.54
N ILE A 16 2.16 -0.10 11.25
CA ILE A 16 1.48 1.19 11.00
C ILE A 16 2.43 2.38 11.13
N GLN A 17 3.34 2.35 12.13
CA GLN A 17 4.24 3.46 12.39
C GLN A 17 5.15 3.75 11.19
N GLU A 18 5.79 2.73 10.65
CA GLU A 18 6.68 2.87 9.50
C GLU A 18 5.92 3.30 8.25
N CYS A 19 4.72 2.78 8.04
CA CYS A 19 3.85 3.22 6.97
C CYS A 19 3.58 4.73 7.08
N TRP A 20 3.15 5.21 8.25
CA TRP A 20 2.85 6.62 8.46
C TRP A 20 4.09 7.52 8.34
N ASP A 21 5.23 7.07 8.86
CA ASP A 21 6.49 7.79 8.73
C ASP A 21 6.89 7.94 7.26
N SER A 22 6.74 6.89 6.46
CA SER A 22 7.04 6.90 5.04
C SER A 22 6.11 7.84 4.25
N VAL A 23 4.81 7.78 4.51
CA VAL A 23 3.81 8.68 3.89
C VAL A 23 4.13 10.13 4.25
N LEU A 24 4.43 10.41 5.51
CA LEU A 24 4.79 11.76 5.96
C LEU A 24 6.08 12.25 5.31
N ALA A 25 7.08 11.37 5.15
CA ALA A 25 8.33 11.70 4.47
C ALA A 25 8.08 12.06 3.00
N ALA A 26 7.27 11.27 2.31
CA ALA A 26 6.88 11.54 0.92
C ALA A 26 6.08 12.84 0.76
N LEU A 27 5.16 13.14 1.69
CA LEU A 27 4.43 14.42 1.72
C LEU A 27 5.36 15.62 1.91
N LYS A 28 6.35 15.53 2.80
CA LYS A 28 7.32 16.59 3.06
C LYS A 28 8.25 16.83 1.89
N ALA A 29 8.62 15.78 1.17
CA ALA A 29 9.46 15.88 -0.02
C ALA A 29 8.71 16.44 -1.23
N SER A 30 7.38 16.47 -1.19
CA SER A 30 6.51 16.94 -2.28
C SER A 30 5.58 18.07 -1.84
N PRO A 31 6.12 19.22 -1.36
CA PRO A 31 5.31 20.25 -0.70
C PRO A 31 4.34 20.97 -1.65
N ASN A 32 4.63 20.98 -2.95
CA ASN A 32 3.84 21.67 -3.98
C ASN A 32 2.87 20.74 -4.72
N THR A 33 2.91 19.44 -4.43
CA THR A 33 2.03 18.46 -5.06
C THR A 33 0.68 18.45 -4.37
N ASP A 34 -0.39 18.52 -5.16
CA ASP A 34 -1.77 18.43 -4.65
C ASP A 34 -2.10 16.97 -4.29
N VAL A 35 -1.99 16.69 -2.99
CA VAL A 35 -2.16 15.34 -2.41
C VAL A 35 -3.23 15.38 -1.33
N LYS A 36 -4.10 14.37 -1.33
CA LYS A 36 -5.04 14.07 -0.25
C LYS A 36 -4.74 12.67 0.29
N ILE A 37 -4.68 12.53 1.61
CA ILE A 37 -4.46 11.27 2.31
C ILE A 37 -5.75 10.86 3.02
N GLU A 38 -6.22 9.65 2.75
CA GLU A 38 -7.38 9.05 3.39
C GLU A 38 -6.95 7.79 4.14
N ILE A 39 -7.10 7.79 5.46
CA ILE A 39 -6.70 6.69 6.34
C ILE A 39 -7.94 6.08 6.99
N CYS A 40 -8.12 4.78 6.85
CA CYS A 40 -9.09 4.02 7.61
C CYS A 40 -8.40 3.25 8.74
N LEU A 41 -8.82 3.49 9.96
CA LEU A 41 -8.43 2.71 11.13
C LEU A 41 -9.57 1.73 11.46
N ASN A 42 -9.43 0.48 11.01
CA ASN A 42 -10.45 -0.52 11.23
C ASN A 42 -10.19 -1.29 12.53
N LYS A 43 -10.97 -0.96 13.55
CA LYS A 43 -10.91 -1.57 14.88
C LYS A 43 -11.85 -2.75 15.04
N GLN A 44 -12.47 -3.22 13.97
CA GLN A 44 -13.44 -4.31 14.04
C GLN A 44 -12.74 -5.64 14.33
N THR A 45 -13.19 -6.31 15.39
CA THR A 45 -12.58 -7.55 15.90
C THR A 45 -13.46 -8.79 15.63
N TYR A 46 -14.39 -8.71 14.69
CA TYR A 46 -15.51 -9.62 14.48
C TYR A 46 -15.23 -11.11 14.52
N VAL A 47 -14.06 -11.53 14.17
CA VAL A 47 -13.97 -12.92 13.75
C VAL A 47 -13.22 -13.78 14.76
N GLU A 48 -12.25 -13.28 15.51
CA GLU A 48 -11.36 -14.24 16.11
C GLU A 48 -10.89 -13.98 17.54
N LYS A 49 -10.88 -12.72 18.04
CA LYS A 49 -10.35 -12.47 19.38
C LYS A 49 -11.03 -11.30 20.08
N PRO A 50 -12.18 -11.51 20.74
CA PRO A 50 -12.94 -10.42 21.38
C PRO A 50 -12.19 -9.64 22.48
N ASN A 51 -11.03 -10.11 22.91
CA ASN A 51 -10.21 -9.46 23.95
C ASN A 51 -9.11 -8.54 23.39
N GLU A 52 -8.98 -8.40 22.09
CA GLU A 52 -7.90 -7.60 21.49
C GLU A 52 -8.29 -6.15 21.17
N GLY A 53 -9.56 -5.80 21.25
CA GLY A 53 -10.03 -4.43 21.06
C GLY A 53 -9.31 -3.42 21.95
N SER A 54 -8.92 -3.82 23.18
CA SER A 54 -8.15 -2.96 24.07
C SER A 54 -6.73 -2.68 23.57
N LYS A 55 -6.06 -3.65 22.95
CA LYS A 55 -4.71 -3.46 22.37
C LYS A 55 -4.74 -2.48 21.20
N VAL A 56 -5.78 -2.58 20.37
CA VAL A 56 -6.00 -1.69 19.24
C VAL A 56 -6.28 -0.27 19.72
N ASP A 57 -7.14 -0.11 20.71
CA ASP A 57 -7.44 1.19 21.31
C ASP A 57 -6.21 1.80 21.99
N ASP A 58 -5.44 1.00 22.72
CA ASP A 58 -4.19 1.43 23.34
C ASP A 58 -3.15 1.85 22.31
N PHE A 59 -3.02 1.10 21.23
CA PHE A 59 -2.10 1.44 20.14
C PHE A 59 -2.51 2.77 19.49
N PHE A 60 -3.74 2.89 19.03
CA PHE A 60 -4.20 4.11 18.38
C PHE A 60 -4.16 5.32 19.30
N SER A 61 -4.51 5.19 20.58
CA SER A 61 -4.42 6.30 21.53
C SER A 61 -2.99 6.81 21.72
N LYS A 62 -1.99 5.92 21.67
CA LYS A 62 -0.57 6.29 21.75
C LYS A 62 -0.06 6.98 20.49
N HIS A 63 -0.61 6.63 19.32
CA HIS A 63 -0.12 7.10 18.02
C HIS A 63 -0.97 8.20 17.39
N LEU A 64 -2.12 8.56 17.96
CA LEU A 64 -2.96 9.66 17.45
C LEU A 64 -2.25 11.03 17.41
N ASP A 65 -1.15 11.19 18.13
CA ASP A 65 -0.30 12.38 18.07
C ASP A 65 0.67 12.42 16.89
N HIS A 66 0.68 11.38 16.05
CA HIS A 66 1.57 11.33 14.89
C HIS A 66 1.40 12.54 13.99
N SER A 67 2.52 13.07 13.48
CA SER A 67 2.53 14.30 12.68
C SER A 67 1.74 14.18 11.37
N LEU A 68 1.57 12.98 10.82
CA LEU A 68 0.74 12.75 9.64
C LEU A 68 -0.71 13.19 9.88
N PHE A 69 -1.25 12.95 11.08
CA PHE A 69 -2.64 13.34 11.42
C PHE A 69 -2.82 14.82 11.63
N LYS A 70 -1.72 15.56 11.84
CA LYS A 70 -1.72 17.03 11.94
C LYS A 70 -1.57 17.71 10.58
N ASP A 71 -1.24 16.95 9.53
CA ASP A 71 -1.17 17.50 8.18
C ASP A 71 -2.60 17.74 7.65
N PRO A 72 -2.92 18.95 7.18
CA PRO A 72 -4.27 19.29 6.72
C PRO A 72 -4.73 18.50 5.49
N ARG A 73 -3.82 17.80 4.82
CA ARG A 73 -4.13 16.92 3.69
C ARG A 73 -4.63 15.54 4.12
N THR A 74 -4.58 15.22 5.43
CA THR A 74 -4.91 13.89 5.96
C THR A 74 -6.29 13.89 6.60
N SER A 75 -7.12 12.92 6.18
CA SER A 75 -8.41 12.59 6.78
C SER A 75 -8.36 11.19 7.38
N ILE A 76 -9.06 11.00 8.50
CA ILE A 76 -9.10 9.74 9.22
C ILE A 76 -10.54 9.28 9.37
N THR A 77 -10.81 8.04 9.01
CA THR A 77 -12.05 7.33 9.27
C THR A 77 -11.79 6.19 10.24
N ILE A 78 -12.61 6.08 11.28
CA ILE A 78 -12.50 5.01 12.27
C ILE A 78 -13.70 4.10 12.14
N LYS A 79 -13.47 2.80 11.93
CA LYS A 79 -14.50 1.76 11.97
C LYS A 79 -14.37 0.95 13.26
N THR A 80 -15.50 0.63 13.86
CA THR A 80 -15.58 -0.08 15.15
C THR A 80 -16.57 -1.24 15.05
N ASP A 81 -16.67 -2.09 16.06
CA ASP A 81 -17.66 -3.18 16.12
C ASP A 81 -19.12 -2.68 16.14
N LYS A 82 -19.35 -1.38 16.26
CA LYS A 82 -20.68 -0.76 16.14
C LYS A 82 -21.07 -0.46 14.70
N ASP A 83 -20.10 -0.42 13.80
CA ASP A 83 -20.34 -0.21 12.37
C ASP A 83 -20.70 -1.54 11.70
N PRO A 84 -21.41 -1.53 10.57
CA PRO A 84 -21.53 -2.72 9.72
C PRO A 84 -20.14 -3.27 9.36
N PHE A 85 -20.06 -4.58 9.16
CA PHE A 85 -18.84 -5.21 8.73
C PHE A 85 -18.21 -4.47 7.54
N TYR A 86 -16.93 -4.15 7.66
CA TYR A 86 -16.21 -3.31 6.73
C TYR A 86 -14.81 -3.86 6.48
N ASN A 87 -14.38 -3.91 5.23
CA ASN A 87 -13.09 -4.47 4.84
C ASN A 87 -12.35 -3.53 3.87
N ILE A 88 -11.15 -3.92 3.48
CA ILE A 88 -10.31 -3.14 2.57
C ILE A 88 -10.97 -2.92 1.20
N ALA A 89 -11.74 -3.88 0.70
CA ALA A 89 -12.45 -3.73 -0.56
C ALA A 89 -13.56 -2.67 -0.48
N ASP A 90 -14.25 -2.58 0.66
CA ASP A 90 -15.24 -1.54 0.91
C ASP A 90 -14.57 -0.16 0.95
N TRP A 91 -13.45 -0.05 1.63
CA TRP A 91 -12.65 1.18 1.69
C TRP A 91 -12.19 1.62 0.30
N ARG A 92 -11.59 0.72 -0.48
CA ARG A 92 -11.12 1.00 -1.84
C ARG A 92 -12.22 1.47 -2.77
N ARG A 93 -13.48 0.98 -2.59
CA ARG A 93 -14.65 1.46 -3.33
C ARG A 93 -15.13 2.82 -2.86
N GLU A 94 -15.23 3.00 -1.54
CA GLU A 94 -15.83 4.19 -0.93
C GLU A 94 -15.04 5.46 -1.24
N VAL A 95 -13.71 5.39 -1.17
CA VAL A 95 -12.84 6.56 -1.32
C VAL A 95 -12.21 6.69 -2.71
N TYR A 96 -12.61 5.86 -3.68
CA TYR A 96 -12.13 5.99 -5.05
C TYR A 96 -12.62 7.30 -5.69
N ASP A 97 -11.69 8.06 -6.28
CA ASP A 97 -12.02 9.29 -7.00
C ASP A 97 -11.57 9.21 -8.47
N VAL A 98 -12.54 9.04 -9.37
CA VAL A 98 -12.33 9.00 -10.83
C VAL A 98 -11.71 10.29 -11.38
N LYS A 99 -11.85 11.42 -10.69
CA LYS A 99 -11.31 12.72 -11.09
C LYS A 99 -9.90 12.98 -10.58
N ALA A 100 -9.42 12.19 -9.63
CA ALA A 100 -8.06 12.28 -9.19
C ALA A 100 -7.10 12.00 -10.35
N LYS A 101 -5.93 12.65 -10.37
CA LYS A 101 -4.85 12.28 -11.30
C LYS A 101 -4.45 10.84 -11.10
N TYR A 102 -4.31 10.45 -9.83
CA TYR A 102 -4.16 9.08 -9.37
C TYR A 102 -4.98 8.84 -8.13
N THR A 103 -5.66 7.70 -8.05
CA THR A 103 -6.06 7.09 -6.80
C THR A 103 -5.05 5.98 -6.47
N VAL A 104 -4.42 6.08 -5.32
CA VAL A 104 -3.38 5.14 -4.87
C VAL A 104 -3.94 4.24 -3.79
N TRP A 105 -3.88 2.94 -4.01
CA TRP A 105 -4.17 1.92 -3.00
C TRP A 105 -2.89 1.58 -2.26
N GLY A 106 -2.72 2.10 -1.06
CA GLY A 106 -1.65 1.75 -0.15
C GLY A 106 -2.02 0.60 0.77
N GLU A 107 -1.02 -0.07 1.31
CA GLU A 107 -1.14 -1.09 2.33
C GLU A 107 -0.26 -0.77 3.54
N THR A 108 -0.59 -1.38 4.69
CA THR A 108 0.06 -1.08 5.97
C THR A 108 1.53 -1.45 6.00
N ASP A 109 1.91 -2.49 5.29
CA ASP A 109 3.27 -3.01 5.19
C ASP A 109 4.15 -2.31 4.15
N THR A 110 3.61 -1.27 3.50
CA THR A 110 4.32 -0.55 2.45
C THR A 110 5.10 0.65 3.01
N ILE A 111 6.37 0.76 2.63
CA ILE A 111 7.19 1.95 2.81
C ILE A 111 7.37 2.65 1.46
N LEU A 112 6.91 3.91 1.38
CA LEU A 112 6.98 4.69 0.16
C LEU A 112 8.39 5.28 -0.05
N PRO A 113 8.88 5.37 -1.31
CA PRO A 113 10.02 6.22 -1.62
C PRO A 113 9.69 7.69 -1.33
N ARG A 114 10.68 8.48 -0.90
CA ARG A 114 10.46 9.89 -0.54
C ARG A 114 9.91 10.73 -1.68
N ASP A 115 10.33 10.45 -2.90
CA ASP A 115 9.89 11.17 -4.10
C ASP A 115 8.58 10.63 -4.72
N PHE A 116 7.87 9.75 -4.00
CA PHE A 116 6.67 9.05 -4.48
C PHE A 116 5.62 10.00 -5.10
N PHE A 117 5.17 10.99 -4.34
CA PHE A 117 4.14 11.91 -4.82
C PHE A 117 4.66 12.86 -5.90
N ALA A 118 5.92 13.27 -5.81
CA ALA A 118 6.55 14.08 -6.85
C ALA A 118 6.64 13.33 -8.19
N ILE A 119 7.00 12.05 -8.15
CA ILE A 119 7.00 11.21 -9.35
C ILE A 119 5.61 11.09 -9.95
N LEU A 120 4.59 10.78 -9.16
CA LEU A 120 3.22 10.69 -9.65
C LEU A 120 2.72 12.01 -10.26
N ASP A 121 3.19 13.14 -9.71
CA ASP A 121 2.86 14.46 -10.26
C ASP A 121 3.54 14.73 -11.60
N LEU A 122 4.76 14.26 -11.78
CA LEU A 122 5.55 14.42 -13.00
C LEU A 122 5.15 13.46 -14.13
N VAL A 123 4.55 12.31 -13.80
CA VAL A 123 4.16 11.31 -14.81
C VAL A 123 3.11 11.91 -15.75
N GLN A 124 3.41 11.87 -17.06
CA GLN A 124 2.53 12.30 -18.14
C GLN A 124 2.30 11.13 -19.09
N ILE A 125 1.23 10.40 -18.86
CA ILE A 125 0.77 9.31 -19.71
C ILE A 125 -0.69 9.62 -20.05
N ASP A 126 -0.95 9.97 -21.28
CA ASP A 126 -2.28 10.46 -21.72
C ASP A 126 -3.37 9.37 -21.73
N GLN A 127 -2.96 8.11 -21.79
CA GLN A 127 -3.90 6.99 -21.76
C GLN A 127 -4.15 6.50 -20.35
N LEU A 128 -5.33 5.95 -20.13
CA LEU A 128 -5.66 5.23 -18.90
C LEU A 128 -4.64 4.13 -18.63
N HIS A 129 -4.07 4.10 -17.44
CA HIS A 129 -3.04 3.14 -17.05
C HIS A 129 -3.09 2.86 -15.55
N VAL A 130 -2.41 1.80 -15.15
CA VAL A 130 -2.12 1.49 -13.76
C VAL A 130 -0.62 1.51 -13.58
N LEU A 131 -0.14 2.21 -12.55
CA LEU A 131 1.27 2.39 -12.25
C LEU A 131 1.62 1.78 -10.90
N THR A 132 2.78 1.15 -10.83
CA THR A 132 3.40 0.67 -9.59
C THR A 132 4.86 1.12 -9.52
N PHE A 133 5.50 0.87 -8.39
CA PHE A 133 6.93 1.07 -8.18
C PHE A 133 7.62 -0.28 -8.10
N ALA A 134 8.91 -0.33 -8.40
CA ALA A 134 9.68 -1.55 -8.21
C ALA A 134 9.61 -1.98 -6.74
N GLY A 135 9.40 -3.25 -6.50
CA GLY A 135 9.37 -3.87 -5.19
C GLY A 135 10.44 -4.95 -5.06
N ARG A 136 10.72 -5.39 -3.87
CA ARG A 136 11.46 -6.64 -3.68
C ARG A 136 10.53 -7.83 -3.97
N PRO A 137 11.08 -9.02 -4.29
CA PRO A 137 10.27 -10.21 -4.45
C PRO A 137 9.40 -10.46 -3.22
N MET A 138 8.13 -10.72 -3.47
CA MET A 138 7.21 -11.14 -2.43
C MET A 138 7.59 -12.52 -1.90
N TRP A 139 7.14 -12.81 -0.70
CA TRP A 139 7.27 -14.09 -0.04
C TRP A 139 6.66 -15.26 -0.85
N ASP A 140 5.77 -14.96 -1.74
CA ASP A 140 5.04 -15.92 -2.56
C ASP A 140 5.46 -15.76 -4.03
N ASN A 141 6.06 -16.83 -4.59
CA ASN A 141 6.44 -16.87 -6.00
C ASN A 141 5.22 -16.90 -6.95
N SER A 142 3.99 -16.93 -6.44
CA SER A 142 2.78 -16.84 -7.27
C SER A 142 2.54 -15.42 -7.80
N TRP A 143 3.27 -14.44 -7.30
CA TRP A 143 3.19 -13.05 -7.69
C TRP A 143 4.37 -12.71 -8.58
N ASP A 144 4.12 -12.48 -9.86
CA ASP A 144 5.10 -11.91 -10.76
C ASP A 144 5.32 -10.44 -10.42
N VAL A 145 6.06 -10.20 -9.36
CA VAL A 145 6.41 -8.84 -8.91
C VAL A 145 7.53 -8.30 -9.75
N VAL A 146 7.43 -7.04 -10.15
CA VAL A 146 8.53 -6.33 -10.80
C VAL A 146 9.65 -6.13 -9.79
N THR A 147 10.65 -6.96 -9.85
CA THR A 147 11.83 -6.85 -9.00
C THR A 147 12.91 -6.03 -9.69
N HIS A 148 13.55 -5.17 -8.94
CA HIS A 148 14.73 -4.49 -9.45
C HIS A 148 15.93 -5.43 -9.35
N GLU A 149 16.75 -5.55 -10.43
CA GLU A 149 17.93 -6.42 -10.47
C GLU A 149 18.90 -6.19 -9.30
N ARG A 150 19.04 -4.94 -8.85
CA ARG A 150 19.87 -4.57 -7.70
C ARG A 150 19.38 -5.14 -6.37
N LEU A 151 18.16 -5.66 -6.31
CA LEU A 151 17.57 -6.24 -5.10
C LEU A 151 17.78 -7.74 -4.98
N GLN A 152 18.31 -8.39 -5.99
CA GLN A 152 18.48 -9.84 -6.00
C GLN A 152 19.34 -10.40 -4.84
N GLY A 153 20.16 -9.54 -4.21
CA GLY A 153 20.91 -9.90 -3.01
C GLY A 153 20.19 -9.65 -1.67
N TYR A 154 19.10 -8.87 -1.69
CA TYR A 154 18.35 -8.48 -0.49
C TYR A 154 17.06 -9.27 -0.28
N SER A 155 16.56 -9.89 -1.34
CA SER A 155 15.36 -10.69 -1.27
C SER A 155 15.70 -12.13 -0.94
N LYS A 156 15.58 -12.49 0.31
CA LYS A 156 15.33 -13.88 0.65
C LYS A 156 13.81 -14.07 0.61
N PRO A 157 13.28 -15.00 -0.18
CA PRO A 157 11.87 -15.33 -0.08
C PRO A 157 11.59 -15.66 1.39
N CYS A 158 10.51 -15.12 1.92
CA CYS A 158 10.03 -15.54 3.23
C CYS A 158 9.88 -17.06 3.18
N GLN A 159 10.51 -17.75 4.11
CA GLN A 159 10.37 -19.21 4.21
C GLN A 159 9.06 -19.60 4.90
N CYS A 160 8.23 -18.64 5.25
CA CYS A 160 6.93 -18.98 5.78
C CYS A 160 6.07 -19.56 4.66
N ASP A 161 5.64 -20.76 4.89
CA ASP A 161 4.63 -21.45 4.09
C ASP A 161 3.28 -20.80 4.46
N VAL A 162 2.96 -19.70 3.79
CA VAL A 162 1.78 -18.85 4.08
C VAL A 162 0.46 -19.60 4.02
N HIS A 163 0.48 -20.81 3.49
CA HIS A 163 -0.67 -21.70 3.49
C HIS A 163 -0.80 -22.52 4.76
N LYS A 164 0.09 -22.34 5.75
CA LYS A 164 -0.05 -22.98 7.05
C LYS A 164 -0.84 -22.06 7.98
N GLU A 165 -1.77 -22.66 8.69
CA GLU A 165 -2.63 -22.01 9.70
C GLU A 165 -1.85 -21.19 10.75
N ASP A 166 -0.55 -21.40 10.84
CA ASP A 166 0.40 -20.74 11.75
C ASP A 166 0.78 -19.31 11.34
N CYS A 167 0.38 -18.81 10.16
CA CYS A 167 0.70 -17.45 9.73
C CYS A 167 0.08 -16.36 10.60
N ILE A 168 -0.99 -16.68 11.34
CA ILE A 168 -1.59 -15.75 12.30
C ILE A 168 -0.64 -15.49 13.48
N GLU A 169 0.11 -16.49 13.92
CA GLU A 169 1.16 -16.31 14.94
C GLU A 169 2.31 -15.40 14.44
N LEU A 170 2.55 -15.39 13.13
CA LEU A 170 3.58 -14.55 12.52
C LEU A 170 3.22 -13.06 12.55
N LEU A 171 1.95 -12.72 12.52
CA LEU A 171 1.46 -11.34 12.66
C LEU A 171 1.60 -10.83 14.11
N GLU A 172 1.66 -11.71 15.10
CA GLU A 172 1.91 -11.35 16.49
C GLU A 172 3.39 -10.99 16.79
N GLU A 173 4.33 -11.44 15.93
CA GLU A 173 5.76 -11.14 16.05
C GLU A 173 6.39 -10.72 14.71
N PRO A 174 5.91 -9.65 14.06
CA PRO A 174 6.33 -9.25 12.70
C PRO A 174 7.82 -8.93 12.60
N PHE A 175 8.49 -8.63 13.70
CA PHE A 175 9.90 -8.26 13.74
C PHE A 175 10.89 -9.44 13.74
N LYS A 176 10.43 -10.67 13.65
CA LYS A 176 11.32 -11.83 13.47
C LYS A 176 11.87 -11.97 12.05
N TYR A 177 11.32 -11.23 11.07
CA TYR A 177 11.77 -11.28 9.69
C TYR A 177 13.02 -10.41 9.50
N LYS A 178 14.13 -11.06 9.20
CA LYS A 178 15.44 -10.41 8.96
C LYS A 178 15.50 -9.58 7.67
N ASP A 179 14.46 -9.56 6.89
CA ASP A 179 14.44 -8.94 5.56
C ASP A 179 13.62 -7.64 5.52
N TYR A 180 13.41 -7.05 6.68
CA TYR A 180 12.82 -5.73 6.82
C TYR A 180 13.73 -4.66 6.20
N ILE A 181 13.16 -3.83 5.32
CA ILE A 181 13.85 -2.67 4.77
C ILE A 181 13.43 -1.41 5.54
N THR A 182 14.42 -0.69 6.06
CA THR A 182 14.18 0.60 6.71
C THR A 182 14.02 1.72 5.69
N GLN A 183 13.37 2.82 6.07
CA GLN A 183 13.30 4.02 5.23
C GLN A 183 14.69 4.51 4.79
N ALA A 184 15.68 4.45 5.68
CA ALA A 184 17.03 4.91 5.38
C ALA A 184 17.74 4.05 4.31
N GLU A 185 17.53 2.73 4.35
CA GLU A 185 18.05 1.82 3.33
C GLU A 185 17.35 2.02 1.99
N LEU A 186 16.02 2.20 2.03
CA LEU A 186 15.21 2.50 0.87
C LEU A 186 15.65 3.80 0.21
N ASP A 187 15.83 4.84 0.99
CA ASP A 187 16.27 6.15 0.52
C ASP A 187 17.65 6.07 -0.13
N LYS A 188 18.60 5.42 0.55
CA LYS A 188 19.96 5.23 0.00
C LYS A 188 19.92 4.51 -1.34
N PHE A 189 19.13 3.45 -1.46
CA PHE A 189 18.97 2.73 -2.72
C PHE A 189 18.40 3.63 -3.82
N ASN A 190 17.35 4.38 -3.51
CA ASN A 190 16.67 5.24 -4.47
C ASN A 190 17.53 6.44 -4.90
N ASP A 191 18.30 7.03 -3.99
CA ASP A 191 19.25 8.11 -4.30
C ASP A 191 20.36 7.65 -5.27
N GLU A 192 20.82 6.41 -5.13
CA GLU A 192 21.82 5.81 -6.02
C GLU A 192 21.27 5.41 -7.40
N SER A 193 19.94 5.38 -7.56
CA SER A 193 19.30 4.85 -8.77
C SER A 193 19.22 5.84 -9.93
N GLY A 194 19.58 7.11 -9.71
CA GLY A 194 19.61 8.13 -10.74
C GLY A 194 18.23 8.59 -11.23
N ASP A 195 18.10 8.84 -12.52
CA ASP A 195 16.87 9.40 -13.11
C ASP A 195 15.67 8.45 -13.01
N VAL A 196 14.48 9.06 -12.97
CA VAL A 196 13.21 8.30 -12.96
C VAL A 196 13.02 7.61 -14.31
N LYS A 197 12.85 6.29 -14.27
CA LYS A 197 12.55 5.46 -15.44
C LYS A 197 11.21 4.80 -15.28
N ILE A 198 10.36 4.92 -16.29
CA ILE A 198 9.02 4.35 -16.32
C ILE A 198 8.94 3.42 -17.52
N GLU A 199 8.57 2.17 -17.29
CA GLU A 199 8.50 1.14 -18.31
C GLU A 199 7.15 0.46 -18.30
N GLN A 200 6.66 0.09 -19.49
CA GLN A 200 5.48 -0.75 -19.56
C GLN A 200 5.87 -2.17 -19.19
N VAL A 201 5.09 -2.77 -18.30
CA VAL A 201 5.34 -4.11 -17.80
C VAL A 201 4.16 -5.03 -18.13
N PRO A 202 4.44 -6.28 -18.58
CA PRO A 202 3.40 -7.25 -18.90
C PRO A 202 2.93 -8.04 -17.67
N TRP A 203 3.42 -7.68 -16.48
CA TRP A 203 3.33 -8.50 -15.28
C TRP A 203 2.18 -8.10 -14.40
N LYS A 204 1.86 -8.97 -13.46
CA LYS A 204 0.94 -8.70 -12.37
C LYS A 204 1.47 -7.57 -11.51
N ILE A 205 0.60 -6.62 -11.20
CA ILE A 205 0.90 -5.56 -10.24
C ILE A 205 0.77 -6.15 -8.84
N ASP A 206 1.74 -5.92 -7.98
CA ASP A 206 1.57 -6.29 -6.58
C ASP A 206 0.49 -5.41 -5.91
N GLY A 207 -0.23 -5.97 -4.94
CA GLY A 207 -1.30 -5.28 -4.24
C GLY A 207 -0.85 -4.14 -3.33
N SER A 208 0.43 -4.12 -2.96
CA SER A 208 0.94 -3.26 -1.87
C SER A 208 0.91 -1.76 -2.17
N THR A 209 1.00 -1.38 -3.44
CA THR A 209 0.83 0.03 -3.84
C THR A 209 0.44 0.09 -5.30
N VAL A 210 -0.82 0.33 -5.55
CA VAL A 210 -1.39 0.42 -6.91
C VAL A 210 -1.84 1.83 -7.16
N CYS A 211 -1.24 2.49 -8.17
CA CYS A 211 -1.61 3.84 -8.58
C CYS A 211 -2.51 3.75 -9.82
N ILE A 212 -3.76 4.08 -9.67
CA ILE A 212 -4.79 4.02 -10.73
C ILE A 212 -4.92 5.41 -11.31
N SER A 213 -4.63 5.59 -12.60
CA SER A 213 -4.80 6.88 -13.27
C SER A 213 -6.27 7.29 -13.33
N GLY A 214 -6.54 8.59 -13.28
CA GLY A 214 -7.89 9.12 -13.40
C GLY A 214 -8.59 8.70 -14.70
N GLY A 215 -9.92 8.69 -14.67
CA GLY A 215 -10.75 8.32 -15.80
C GLY A 215 -11.19 6.84 -15.84
N LEU A 216 -10.70 5.99 -14.95
CA LEU A 216 -11.27 4.66 -14.77
C LEU A 216 -12.60 4.79 -14.02
N GLU A 217 -13.71 4.65 -14.73
CA GLU A 217 -15.05 4.93 -14.18
C GLU A 217 -15.43 4.05 -12.99
N THR A 218 -14.94 2.82 -12.96
CA THR A 218 -15.23 1.91 -11.85
C THR A 218 -14.07 0.93 -11.69
N PRO A 219 -13.26 1.04 -10.62
CA PRO A 219 -12.38 -0.06 -10.29
C PRO A 219 -13.26 -1.25 -9.93
N PHE A 220 -13.16 -2.31 -10.74
CA PHE A 220 -13.99 -3.49 -10.51
C PHE A 220 -13.51 -4.22 -9.27
N ILE A 221 -14.12 -3.88 -8.15
CA ILE A 221 -14.10 -4.67 -6.94
C ILE A 221 -15.52 -5.11 -6.70
N ALA A 222 -15.80 -6.40 -6.88
CA ALA A 222 -17.16 -6.90 -6.75
C ALA A 222 -17.71 -6.65 -5.35
N PRO A 223 -18.95 -6.17 -5.22
CA PRO A 223 -19.63 -6.11 -3.91
C PRO A 223 -19.63 -7.49 -3.27
N GLY A 224 -19.36 -7.57 -1.97
CA GLY A 224 -19.35 -8.83 -1.23
C GLY A 224 -18.09 -9.68 -1.39
N MET A 225 -17.06 -9.20 -2.07
CA MET A 225 -15.75 -9.83 -1.98
C MET A 225 -15.17 -9.59 -0.59
N HIS A 226 -15.05 -10.67 0.14
CA HIS A 226 -14.53 -10.68 1.48
C HIS A 226 -13.03 -10.94 1.47
N PHE A 227 -12.27 -10.13 2.18
CA PHE A 227 -10.92 -10.32 2.70
C PHE A 227 -9.76 -10.59 1.76
N VAL A 228 -9.93 -11.33 0.69
CA VAL A 228 -8.78 -11.83 -0.05
C VAL A 228 -9.05 -11.70 -1.53
N ARG A 229 -8.11 -11.05 -2.26
CA ARG A 229 -8.09 -11.00 -3.73
C ARG A 229 -8.88 -9.88 -4.39
N GLU A 230 -9.19 -8.79 -3.71
CA GLU A 230 -9.74 -7.61 -4.37
C GLU A 230 -8.75 -7.04 -5.38
N ASP A 231 -7.46 -7.08 -5.08
CA ASP A 231 -6.34 -6.74 -5.97
C ASP A 231 -6.26 -7.71 -7.17
N THR A 232 -6.40 -9.00 -6.94
CA THR A 232 -6.44 -10.02 -8.00
C THR A 232 -7.62 -9.82 -8.94
N CYS A 233 -8.79 -9.47 -8.40
CA CYS A 233 -9.97 -9.18 -9.23
C CYS A 233 -9.79 -7.90 -10.04
N PHE A 234 -9.20 -6.88 -9.44
CA PHE A 234 -8.83 -5.66 -10.14
C PHE A 234 -7.83 -5.93 -11.25
N GLU A 235 -6.78 -6.71 -10.97
CA GLU A 235 -5.81 -7.10 -11.98
C GLU A 235 -6.45 -7.85 -13.16
N TYR A 236 -7.32 -8.83 -12.88
CA TYR A 236 -8.06 -9.52 -13.93
C TYR A 236 -8.88 -8.54 -14.78
N TYR A 237 -9.53 -7.58 -14.15
CA TYR A 237 -10.29 -6.55 -14.83
C TYR A 237 -9.42 -5.69 -15.76
N ILE A 238 -8.28 -5.17 -15.28
CA ILE A 238 -7.39 -4.32 -16.07
C ILE A 238 -6.77 -5.08 -17.24
N ARG A 239 -6.41 -6.35 -17.05
CA ARG A 239 -5.93 -7.24 -18.14
C ARG A 239 -7.01 -7.47 -19.19
N LYS A 240 -8.24 -7.77 -18.77
CA LYS A 240 -9.37 -7.96 -19.68
C LYS A 240 -9.69 -6.71 -20.48
N LYS A 241 -9.56 -5.55 -19.87
CA LYS A 241 -9.76 -4.23 -20.52
C LYS A 241 -8.54 -3.76 -21.30
N LYS A 242 -7.44 -4.50 -21.27
CA LYS A 242 -6.16 -4.14 -21.91
C LYS A 242 -5.63 -2.78 -21.44
N ILE A 243 -5.86 -2.44 -20.18
CA ILE A 243 -5.31 -1.24 -19.56
C ILE A 243 -3.82 -1.44 -19.36
N PRO A 244 -2.95 -0.55 -19.89
CA PRO A 244 -1.52 -0.68 -19.73
C PRO A 244 -1.10 -0.67 -18.27
N GLN A 245 -0.15 -1.54 -17.95
CA GLN A 245 0.52 -1.58 -16.67
C GLN A 245 1.92 -1.01 -16.84
N VAL A 246 2.28 -0.04 -16.02
CA VAL A 246 3.57 0.63 -16.05
C VAL A 246 4.24 0.57 -14.68
N CYS A 247 5.55 0.55 -14.66
CA CYS A 247 6.35 0.49 -13.45
C CYS A 247 7.40 1.59 -13.42
N VAL A 248 7.56 2.24 -12.29
CA VAL A 248 8.73 3.08 -12.01
C VAL A 248 9.88 2.16 -11.62
N THR A 249 10.68 1.73 -12.59
CA THR A 249 11.69 0.68 -12.42
C THR A 249 12.94 1.17 -11.70
N SER A 250 13.16 2.49 -11.63
CA SER A 250 14.30 3.13 -10.94
C SER A 250 14.00 3.54 -9.51
N ARG A 251 12.82 3.31 -9.00
CA ARG A 251 12.47 3.60 -7.60
C ARG A 251 11.86 2.38 -6.95
N LEU A 252 12.45 2.07 -5.81
CA LEU A 252 12.02 0.98 -4.98
C LEU A 252 11.03 1.48 -3.93
N LYS A 253 9.96 0.75 -3.73
CA LYS A 253 9.14 0.79 -2.51
C LYS A 253 9.53 -0.36 -1.58
N GLY A 254 9.47 -0.13 -0.28
CA GLY A 254 9.60 -1.18 0.71
C GLY A 254 8.28 -1.95 0.84
N HIS A 255 8.39 -3.24 1.09
CA HIS A 255 7.27 -4.09 1.46
C HIS A 255 7.72 -5.00 2.59
N ASN A 256 7.26 -4.72 3.80
CA ASN A 256 7.75 -5.30 5.05
C ASN A 256 6.77 -6.35 5.60
N TYR A 257 6.50 -7.34 4.79
CA TYR A 257 5.64 -8.45 5.19
C TYR A 257 6.42 -9.72 5.44
#